data_5c834284f25bcaa09a546a0bc7971962
#
_entry.id   5c834284f25bcaa09a546a0bc7971962
#
_cell.length_a   1.000
_cell.length_b   1.000
_cell.length_c   1.000
_cell.angle_alpha   90.00
_cell.angle_beta   90.00
_cell.angle_gamma   90.00
#
_symmetry.space_group_name_H-M   'P 1'
#
loop_
_entity.id
_entity.type
_entity.pdbx_description
1 polymer ?
#
loop_
_entity_poly.entity_id
_entity_poly.type
_entity_poly.pdbx_seq_one_letter_code
_entity_poly.pdbx_strand_id
1 'polypeptide(L)'
;MIKSMTGFGRFETSDGTRKCTVEIKSVNHRYLDLAIKMPKKLNFFEASIRNVLKEYIQRGKVDVFITYEEVAEQNVCIKYNSEIAGEYLKYLRQMAEEFGLDDDIRVSTLSRYPEVLTMDEVSIDEEEIWNLLEGTLRKAAEGFVESRIKEGENLKNDMVSKLDGMLTHVDFITERSPIIIAEYRKRLEEKVKELLEDNKIDENRILTEVTIFADKSCVDEELVRLRSHIETTKETLIAGGSVGRKLDFIAQEMNREANTTLSKSNDLEISNVAIELKTEIEKIREQIQNIE
;
A
#
# COMPACT_ATOMS: atom_id res chain seq x y z
N MET A 1 5.45 -16.01 1.61
CA MET A 1 6.01 -14.80 1.00
C MET A 1 5.32 -13.59 1.60
N ILE A 2 6.05 -12.52 1.84
CA ILE A 2 5.52 -11.21 2.26
C ILE A 2 5.19 -10.40 1.01
N LYS A 3 4.05 -9.71 1.01
CA LYS A 3 3.64 -8.79 -0.06
C LYS A 3 3.60 -7.36 0.48
N SER A 4 4.03 -6.38 -0.32
CA SER A 4 3.79 -4.98 0.00
C SER A 4 2.31 -4.62 -0.21
N MET A 5 1.78 -3.68 0.57
CA MET A 5 0.45 -3.10 0.32
C MET A 5 0.47 -2.09 -0.83
N THR A 6 1.65 -1.56 -1.20
CA THR A 6 1.84 -0.74 -2.38
C THR A 6 2.20 -1.61 -3.58
N GLY A 7 1.74 -1.23 -4.75
CA GLY A 7 2.04 -1.93 -5.98
C GLY A 7 1.52 -1.21 -7.20
N PHE A 8 2.05 -1.58 -8.35
CA PHE A 8 1.67 -1.08 -9.66
C PHE A 8 1.63 -2.21 -10.68
N GLY A 9 0.56 -2.24 -11.46
CA GLY A 9 0.45 -3.13 -12.62
C GLY A 9 -0.16 -2.39 -13.79
N ARG A 10 0.37 -2.59 -14.98
CA ARG A 10 -0.18 -2.05 -16.24
C ARG A 10 -0.08 -3.10 -17.30
N PHE A 11 -1.16 -3.26 -18.04
CA PHE A 11 -1.15 -4.08 -19.24
C PHE A 11 -1.98 -3.41 -20.33
N GLU A 12 -1.57 -3.61 -21.57
CA GLU A 12 -2.20 -3.06 -22.76
C GLU A 12 -2.39 -4.18 -23.78
N THR A 13 -3.58 -4.27 -24.34
CA THR A 13 -3.90 -5.21 -25.41
C THR A 13 -4.57 -4.47 -26.55
N SER A 14 -4.21 -4.83 -27.77
CA SER A 14 -4.87 -4.37 -29.00
C SER A 14 -5.17 -5.57 -29.88
N ASP A 15 -6.38 -5.61 -30.43
CA ASP A 15 -6.82 -6.61 -31.41
C ASP A 15 -6.81 -6.08 -32.87
N GLY A 16 -6.22 -4.89 -33.07
CA GLY A 16 -6.15 -4.20 -34.36
C GLY A 16 -7.33 -3.26 -34.61
N THR A 17 -8.47 -3.49 -34.01
CA THR A 17 -9.68 -2.65 -34.09
C THR A 17 -9.97 -1.90 -32.80
N ARG A 18 -9.50 -2.46 -31.68
CA ARG A 18 -9.73 -1.96 -30.32
C ARG A 18 -8.43 -2.00 -29.53
N LYS A 19 -8.27 -1.02 -28.64
CA LYS A 19 -7.15 -0.92 -27.72
C LYS A 19 -7.70 -0.79 -26.31
N CYS A 20 -7.27 -1.69 -25.42
CA CYS A 20 -7.64 -1.66 -24.01
C CYS A 20 -6.38 -1.55 -23.15
N THR A 21 -6.34 -0.58 -22.26
CA THR A 21 -5.26 -0.41 -21.28
C THR A 21 -5.84 -0.45 -19.88
N VAL A 22 -5.25 -1.26 -19.01
CA VAL A 22 -5.62 -1.34 -17.59
C VAL A 22 -4.40 -0.99 -16.75
N GLU A 23 -4.56 -0.02 -15.86
CA GLU A 23 -3.59 0.34 -14.83
C GLU A 23 -4.18 0.11 -13.44
N ILE A 24 -3.42 -0.55 -12.57
CA ILE A 24 -3.80 -0.85 -11.19
C ILE A 24 -2.74 -0.25 -10.28
N LYS A 25 -3.17 0.55 -9.31
CA LYS A 25 -2.30 1.16 -8.28
C LYS A 25 -2.89 0.88 -6.91
N SER A 26 -2.06 0.56 -5.93
CA SER A 26 -2.53 0.42 -4.55
C SER A 26 -1.70 1.21 -3.56
N VAL A 27 -2.36 1.60 -2.47
CA VAL A 27 -1.74 2.18 -1.29
C VAL A 27 -2.25 1.46 -0.05
N ASN A 28 -1.50 1.59 1.05
CA ASN A 28 -1.88 1.00 2.33
C ASN A 28 -3.27 1.46 2.77
N HIS A 29 -4.15 0.49 3.05
CA HIS A 29 -5.46 0.74 3.65
C HIS A 29 -5.92 -0.47 4.45
N ARG A 30 -6.70 -0.22 5.52
CA ARG A 30 -7.16 -1.27 6.45
C ARG A 30 -8.09 -2.28 5.80
N TYR A 31 -8.93 -1.85 4.87
CA TYR A 31 -9.92 -2.67 4.15
C TYR A 31 -9.66 -2.62 2.66
N LEU A 32 -10.28 -3.55 1.92
CA LEU A 32 -10.28 -3.48 0.46
C LEU A 32 -11.23 -2.36 0.02
N ASP A 33 -10.68 -1.33 -0.59
CA ASP A 33 -11.41 -0.22 -1.23
C ASP A 33 -11.00 -0.17 -2.71
N LEU A 34 -11.95 -0.48 -3.60
CA LEU A 34 -11.75 -0.52 -5.05
C LEU A 34 -12.41 0.68 -5.70
N ALA A 35 -11.63 1.61 -6.20
CA ALA A 35 -12.07 2.71 -7.04
C ALA A 35 -11.76 2.43 -8.51
N ILE A 36 -12.81 2.23 -9.33
CA ILE A 36 -12.66 1.89 -10.76
C ILE A 36 -13.07 3.12 -11.57
N LYS A 37 -12.15 3.59 -12.41
CA LYS A 37 -12.38 4.67 -13.37
C LYS A 37 -12.31 4.12 -14.78
N MET A 38 -13.41 4.23 -15.52
CA MET A 38 -13.55 3.68 -16.86
C MET A 38 -14.51 4.53 -17.73
N PRO A 39 -14.47 4.39 -19.06
CA PRO A 39 -15.44 5.01 -19.96
C PRO A 39 -16.87 4.55 -19.65
N LYS A 40 -17.85 5.45 -19.81
CA LYS A 40 -19.27 5.18 -19.51
C LYS A 40 -19.81 3.93 -20.22
N LYS A 41 -19.35 3.65 -21.43
CA LYS A 41 -19.75 2.49 -22.22
C LYS A 41 -19.33 1.14 -21.61
N LEU A 42 -18.43 1.11 -20.62
CA LEU A 42 -18.01 -0.09 -19.92
C LEU A 42 -18.66 -0.28 -18.55
N ASN A 43 -19.51 0.68 -18.10
CA ASN A 43 -20.07 0.67 -16.74
C ASN A 43 -20.84 -0.62 -16.39
N PHE A 44 -21.45 -1.28 -17.36
CA PHE A 44 -22.17 -2.52 -17.14
C PHE A 44 -21.26 -3.69 -16.73
N PHE A 45 -19.94 -3.61 -16.98
CA PHE A 45 -18.95 -4.59 -16.54
C PHE A 45 -18.39 -4.33 -15.13
N GLU A 46 -18.76 -3.25 -14.45
CA GLU A 46 -18.17 -2.88 -13.17
C GLU A 46 -18.21 -4.00 -12.12
N ALA A 47 -19.35 -4.70 -12.02
CA ALA A 47 -19.50 -5.82 -11.09
C ALA A 47 -18.57 -6.99 -11.41
N SER A 48 -18.43 -7.32 -12.70
CA SER A 48 -17.55 -8.39 -13.17
C SER A 48 -16.08 -8.04 -12.94
N ILE A 49 -15.67 -6.80 -13.22
CA ILE A 49 -14.31 -6.30 -12.95
C ILE A 49 -13.99 -6.40 -11.46
N ARG A 50 -14.92 -5.98 -10.59
CA ARG A 50 -14.75 -6.09 -9.12
C ARG A 50 -14.57 -7.54 -8.67
N ASN A 51 -15.29 -8.48 -9.27
CA ASN A 51 -15.17 -9.90 -8.93
C ASN A 51 -13.80 -10.46 -9.34
N VAL A 52 -13.33 -10.16 -10.55
CA VAL A 52 -11.98 -10.57 -11.02
C VAL A 52 -10.91 -10.00 -10.12
N LEU A 53 -10.97 -8.71 -9.75
CA LEU A 53 -9.96 -8.08 -8.91
C LEU A 53 -9.91 -8.68 -7.49
N LYS A 54 -11.04 -9.12 -6.92
CA LYS A 54 -11.10 -9.78 -5.61
C LYS A 54 -10.38 -11.13 -5.57
N GLU A 55 -10.18 -11.78 -6.70
CA GLU A 55 -9.39 -13.02 -6.79
C GLU A 55 -7.89 -12.76 -6.48
N TYR A 56 -7.40 -11.56 -6.82
CA TYR A 56 -5.99 -11.18 -6.70
C TYR A 56 -5.68 -10.30 -5.47
N ILE A 57 -6.69 -9.54 -4.97
CA ILE A 57 -6.48 -8.48 -3.98
C ILE A 57 -7.44 -8.66 -2.82
N GLN A 58 -6.89 -8.84 -1.61
CA GLN A 58 -7.68 -9.04 -0.38
C GLN A 58 -7.79 -7.76 0.46
N ARG A 59 -6.80 -6.85 0.35
CA ARG A 59 -6.71 -5.65 1.18
C ARG A 59 -6.00 -4.51 0.44
N GLY A 60 -6.25 -3.26 0.89
CA GLY A 60 -5.63 -2.06 0.34
C GLY A 60 -6.65 -1.15 -0.35
N LYS A 61 -6.31 0.12 -0.51
CA LYS A 61 -7.04 1.03 -1.40
C LYS A 61 -6.43 0.91 -2.79
N VAL A 62 -7.24 0.51 -3.76
CA VAL A 62 -6.82 0.18 -5.12
C VAL A 62 -7.55 1.07 -6.10
N ASP A 63 -6.80 1.87 -6.83
CA ASP A 63 -7.29 2.66 -7.95
C ASP A 63 -7.03 1.89 -9.25
N VAL A 64 -8.09 1.65 -10.02
CA VAL A 64 -8.05 0.96 -11.31
C VAL A 64 -8.47 1.94 -12.39
N PHE A 65 -7.62 2.14 -13.38
CA PHE A 65 -7.88 3.01 -14.53
C PHE A 65 -7.98 2.14 -15.78
N ILE A 66 -9.11 2.20 -16.44
CA ILE A 66 -9.37 1.47 -17.67
C ILE A 66 -9.56 2.48 -18.79
N THR A 67 -8.73 2.39 -19.82
CA THR A 67 -8.84 3.16 -21.04
C THR A 67 -9.21 2.20 -22.17
N TYR A 68 -10.20 2.57 -22.96
CA TYR A 68 -10.67 1.81 -24.09
C TYR A 68 -10.83 2.73 -25.30
N GLU A 69 -10.16 2.40 -26.37
CA GLU A 69 -10.15 3.15 -27.63
C GLU A 69 -10.52 2.23 -28.77
N GLU A 70 -11.37 2.68 -29.66
CA GLU A 70 -11.64 2.05 -30.93
C GLU A 70 -10.76 2.70 -32.00
N VAL A 71 -9.89 1.89 -32.59
CA VAL A 71 -8.88 2.33 -33.57
C VAL A 71 -9.46 2.30 -34.99
N ALA A 72 -10.47 1.44 -35.24
CA ALA A 72 -11.15 1.39 -36.53
C ALA A 72 -12.09 2.59 -36.70
N GLU A 73 -12.14 3.13 -37.93
CA GLU A 73 -13.17 4.11 -38.32
C GLU A 73 -14.54 3.55 -37.93
N GLN A 74 -15.31 4.34 -37.15
CA GLN A 74 -16.70 3.99 -36.83
C GLN A 74 -17.44 3.74 -38.13
N ASN A 75 -17.79 2.50 -38.42
CA ASN A 75 -18.72 2.17 -39.47
C ASN A 75 -20.09 2.70 -39.06
N VAL A 76 -20.30 3.99 -39.27
CA VAL A 76 -21.61 4.62 -39.09
C VAL A 76 -22.53 4.04 -40.14
N CYS A 77 -23.47 3.21 -39.73
CA CYS A 77 -24.50 2.69 -40.62
C CYS A 77 -25.66 3.70 -40.65
N ILE A 78 -25.87 4.33 -41.81
CA ILE A 78 -27.05 5.15 -42.02
C ILE A 78 -28.20 4.26 -42.40
N LYS A 79 -29.24 4.18 -41.57
CA LYS A 79 -30.49 3.49 -41.88
C LYS A 79 -31.54 4.46 -42.43
N TYR A 80 -32.17 4.03 -43.50
CA TYR A 80 -33.30 4.73 -44.07
C TYR A 80 -34.61 4.06 -43.62
N ASN A 81 -35.49 4.84 -42.99
CA ASN A 81 -36.83 4.39 -42.58
C ASN A 81 -37.86 4.80 -43.65
N SER A 82 -38.17 3.84 -44.53
CA SER A 82 -39.10 4.06 -45.64
C SER A 82 -40.55 4.29 -45.17
N GLU A 83 -40.96 3.71 -44.03
CA GLU A 83 -42.31 3.83 -43.50
C GLU A 83 -42.56 5.26 -43.00
N ILE A 84 -41.66 5.76 -42.18
CA ILE A 84 -41.73 7.13 -41.64
C ILE A 84 -41.61 8.15 -42.77
N ALA A 85 -40.71 7.94 -43.72
CA ALA A 85 -40.58 8.81 -44.88
C ALA A 85 -41.89 8.84 -45.72
N GLY A 86 -42.56 7.70 -45.86
CA GLY A 86 -43.87 7.59 -46.56
C GLY A 86 -44.98 8.37 -45.82
N GLU A 87 -45.02 8.26 -44.48
CA GLU A 87 -46.00 9.00 -43.68
C GLU A 87 -45.78 10.54 -43.80
N TYR A 88 -44.52 10.99 -43.72
CA TYR A 88 -44.23 12.43 -43.95
C TYR A 88 -44.65 12.86 -45.34
N LEU A 89 -44.34 12.11 -46.38
CA LEU A 89 -44.69 12.42 -47.75
C LEU A 89 -46.21 12.54 -47.94
N LYS A 90 -46.95 11.59 -47.35
CA LYS A 90 -48.42 11.58 -47.39
C LYS A 90 -49.03 12.85 -46.77
N TYR A 91 -48.61 13.20 -45.57
CA TYR A 91 -49.15 14.38 -44.88
C TYR A 91 -48.70 15.70 -45.52
N LEU A 92 -47.49 15.82 -46.01
CA LEU A 92 -47.02 16.99 -46.74
C LEU A 92 -47.86 17.25 -48.02
N ARG A 93 -48.20 16.24 -48.79
CA ARG A 93 -49.05 16.34 -49.94
C ARG A 93 -50.48 16.70 -49.57
N GLN A 94 -51.02 16.10 -48.51
CA GLN A 94 -52.33 16.48 -47.98
C GLN A 94 -52.39 17.95 -47.56
N MET A 95 -51.35 18.47 -46.88
CA MET A 95 -51.25 19.89 -46.51
C MET A 95 -51.16 20.78 -47.74
N ALA A 96 -50.39 20.42 -48.76
CA ALA A 96 -50.28 21.18 -49.99
C ALA A 96 -51.67 21.33 -50.69
N GLU A 97 -52.44 20.22 -50.77
CA GLU A 97 -53.78 20.21 -51.36
C GLU A 97 -54.79 20.98 -50.52
N GLU A 98 -54.79 20.81 -49.19
CA GLU A 98 -55.72 21.45 -48.26
C GLU A 98 -55.55 22.98 -48.21
N PHE A 99 -54.30 23.46 -48.29
CA PHE A 99 -54.03 24.93 -48.18
C PHE A 99 -53.65 25.56 -49.51
N GLY A 100 -53.72 24.84 -50.62
CA GLY A 100 -53.41 25.33 -51.95
C GLY A 100 -51.97 25.79 -52.14
N LEU A 101 -51.04 25.05 -51.52
CA LEU A 101 -49.61 25.33 -51.57
C LEU A 101 -48.93 24.45 -52.69
N ASP A 102 -47.81 24.99 -53.18
CA ASP A 102 -47.01 24.22 -54.16
C ASP A 102 -46.37 23.00 -53.51
N ASP A 103 -46.38 21.88 -54.22
CA ASP A 103 -45.62 20.66 -53.82
C ASP A 103 -44.14 20.89 -54.14
N ASP A 104 -43.37 21.37 -53.14
CA ASP A 104 -41.93 21.63 -53.21
C ASP A 104 -41.08 20.52 -52.58
N ILE A 105 -41.66 19.32 -52.36
CA ILE A 105 -41.02 18.23 -51.65
C ILE A 105 -39.80 17.73 -52.44
N ARG A 106 -38.62 17.87 -51.82
CA ARG A 106 -37.35 17.37 -52.35
C ARG A 106 -36.79 16.31 -51.45
N VAL A 107 -35.98 15.43 -52.00
CA VAL A 107 -35.26 14.39 -51.24
C VAL A 107 -34.43 15.01 -50.13
N SER A 108 -33.79 16.16 -50.42
CA SER A 108 -32.99 16.91 -49.41
C SER A 108 -33.82 17.50 -48.26
N THR A 109 -35.14 17.74 -48.46
CA THR A 109 -36.05 18.16 -47.41
C THR A 109 -36.54 16.95 -46.62
N LEU A 110 -36.99 15.89 -47.30
CA LEU A 110 -37.51 14.68 -46.71
C LEU A 110 -36.44 13.96 -45.81
N SER A 111 -35.20 13.95 -46.27
CA SER A 111 -34.10 13.34 -45.52
C SER A 111 -33.75 14.02 -44.21
N ARG A 112 -34.22 15.27 -43.97
CA ARG A 112 -33.96 16.04 -42.75
C ARG A 112 -35.05 15.87 -41.69
N TYR A 113 -36.19 15.27 -42.07
CA TYR A 113 -37.22 15.02 -41.06
C TYR A 113 -36.76 13.97 -40.03
N PRO A 114 -37.20 14.12 -38.79
CA PRO A 114 -36.83 13.20 -37.71
C PRO A 114 -37.09 11.73 -38.09
N GLU A 115 -36.20 10.84 -37.72
CA GLU A 115 -36.30 9.38 -37.88
C GLU A 115 -36.35 8.87 -39.34
N VAL A 116 -36.26 9.75 -40.35
CA VAL A 116 -36.18 9.31 -41.78
C VAL A 116 -34.82 8.75 -42.11
N LEU A 117 -33.75 9.38 -41.64
CA LEU A 117 -32.39 8.89 -41.66
C LEU A 117 -31.86 8.84 -40.24
N THR A 118 -31.56 7.65 -39.75
CA THR A 118 -30.93 7.43 -38.44
C THR A 118 -29.50 6.97 -38.63
N MET A 119 -28.61 7.45 -37.78
CA MET A 119 -27.28 6.92 -37.64
C MET A 119 -27.31 5.86 -36.53
N ASP A 120 -27.25 4.59 -36.91
CA ASP A 120 -27.11 3.52 -35.94
C ASP A 120 -25.63 3.25 -35.73
N GLU A 121 -25.21 3.28 -34.45
CA GLU A 121 -23.95 2.68 -34.07
C GLU A 121 -24.07 1.15 -34.25
N VAL A 122 -23.09 0.55 -34.90
CA VAL A 122 -23.03 -0.92 -35.00
C VAL A 122 -23.08 -1.50 -33.59
N SER A 123 -24.03 -2.38 -33.32
CA SER A 123 -24.14 -3.06 -32.02
C SER A 123 -22.82 -3.74 -31.71
N ILE A 124 -22.17 -3.26 -30.68
CA ILE A 124 -20.89 -3.80 -30.22
C ILE A 124 -21.21 -5.13 -29.55
N ASP A 125 -20.48 -6.19 -29.90
CA ASP A 125 -20.60 -7.47 -29.20
C ASP A 125 -20.02 -7.33 -27.80
N GLU A 126 -20.90 -7.31 -26.80
CA GLU A 126 -20.54 -7.18 -25.39
C GLU A 126 -19.61 -8.30 -24.92
N GLU A 127 -19.78 -9.50 -25.48
CA GLU A 127 -18.97 -10.67 -25.13
C GLU A 127 -17.51 -10.52 -25.63
N GLU A 128 -17.33 -9.99 -26.86
CA GLU A 128 -15.98 -9.71 -27.37
C GLU A 128 -15.26 -8.62 -26.55
N ILE A 129 -16.00 -7.56 -26.17
CA ILE A 129 -15.42 -6.49 -25.31
C ILE A 129 -15.02 -7.06 -23.96
N TRP A 130 -15.89 -7.89 -23.36
CA TRP A 130 -15.59 -8.50 -22.08
C TRP A 130 -14.35 -9.38 -22.15
N ASN A 131 -14.24 -10.22 -23.15
CA ASN A 131 -13.09 -11.12 -23.34
C ASN A 131 -11.76 -10.33 -23.46
N LEU A 132 -11.75 -9.24 -24.23
CA LEU A 132 -10.59 -8.36 -24.35
C LEU A 132 -10.26 -7.67 -23.01
N LEU A 133 -11.28 -7.14 -22.34
CA LEU A 133 -11.15 -6.44 -21.06
C LEU A 133 -10.70 -7.39 -19.95
N GLU A 134 -11.34 -8.55 -19.80
CA GLU A 134 -10.98 -9.55 -18.79
C GLU A 134 -9.55 -10.06 -18.98
N GLY A 135 -9.16 -10.39 -20.21
CA GLY A 135 -7.80 -10.80 -20.52
C GLY A 135 -6.75 -9.75 -20.17
N THR A 136 -7.04 -8.48 -20.48
CA THR A 136 -6.17 -7.33 -20.12
C THR A 136 -6.11 -7.10 -18.62
N LEU A 137 -7.27 -7.18 -17.94
CA LEU A 137 -7.40 -6.99 -16.50
C LEU A 137 -6.63 -8.06 -15.71
N ARG A 138 -6.75 -9.34 -16.09
CA ARG A 138 -6.03 -10.44 -15.44
C ARG A 138 -4.51 -10.28 -15.56
N LYS A 139 -4.00 -9.94 -16.74
CA LYS A 139 -2.57 -9.70 -16.95
C LYS A 139 -2.05 -8.48 -16.18
N ALA A 140 -2.84 -7.39 -16.12
CA ALA A 140 -2.51 -6.24 -15.30
C ALA A 140 -2.50 -6.59 -13.80
N ALA A 141 -3.43 -7.43 -13.33
CA ALA A 141 -3.51 -7.90 -11.96
C ALA A 141 -2.35 -8.85 -11.60
N GLU A 142 -1.94 -9.73 -12.52
CA GLU A 142 -0.74 -10.58 -12.35
C GLU A 142 0.52 -9.73 -12.18
N GLY A 143 0.77 -8.78 -13.08
CA GLY A 143 1.90 -7.85 -12.97
C GLY A 143 1.86 -7.00 -11.70
N PHE A 144 0.65 -6.60 -11.26
CA PHE A 144 0.44 -5.93 -9.99
C PHE A 144 0.85 -6.79 -8.79
N VAL A 145 0.43 -8.07 -8.76
CA VAL A 145 0.81 -9.02 -7.69
C VAL A 145 2.32 -9.26 -7.69
N GLU A 146 2.95 -9.44 -8.85
CA GLU A 146 4.40 -9.59 -8.96
C GLU A 146 5.15 -8.38 -8.42
N SER A 147 4.69 -7.17 -8.74
CA SER A 147 5.24 -5.92 -8.20
C SER A 147 5.17 -5.88 -6.67
N ARG A 148 4.04 -6.28 -6.07
CA ARG A 148 3.84 -6.35 -4.62
C ARG A 148 4.75 -7.38 -3.95
N ILE A 149 4.96 -8.53 -4.58
CA ILE A 149 5.88 -9.57 -4.08
C ILE A 149 7.31 -9.06 -4.09
N LYS A 150 7.75 -8.45 -5.19
CA LYS A 150 9.12 -7.90 -5.31
C LYS A 150 9.37 -6.81 -4.28
N GLU A 151 8.43 -5.90 -4.12
CA GLU A 151 8.53 -4.82 -3.12
C GLU A 151 8.50 -5.38 -1.69
N GLY A 152 7.65 -6.38 -1.41
CA GLY A 152 7.59 -7.05 -0.12
C GLY A 152 8.90 -7.74 0.25
N GLU A 153 9.59 -8.35 -0.71
CA GLU A 153 10.91 -8.94 -0.50
C GLU A 153 11.99 -7.89 -0.20
N ASN A 154 11.95 -6.75 -0.90
CA ASN A 154 12.85 -5.62 -0.63
C ASN A 154 12.64 -5.08 0.79
N LEU A 155 11.39 -4.86 1.19
CA LEU A 155 11.03 -4.40 2.54
C LEU A 155 11.50 -5.39 3.62
N LYS A 156 11.30 -6.70 3.39
CA LYS A 156 11.77 -7.75 4.29
C LYS A 156 13.29 -7.68 4.48
N ASN A 157 14.04 -7.59 3.40
CA ASN A 157 15.51 -7.56 3.45
C ASN A 157 16.02 -6.31 4.16
N ASP A 158 15.41 -5.15 3.92
CA ASP A 158 15.75 -3.91 4.62
C ASP A 158 15.47 -4.01 6.13
N MET A 159 14.28 -4.55 6.51
CA MET A 159 13.95 -4.76 7.92
C MET A 159 14.91 -5.75 8.61
N VAL A 160 15.28 -6.86 7.97
CA VAL A 160 16.24 -7.82 8.52
C VAL A 160 17.59 -7.15 8.74
N SER A 161 18.08 -6.36 7.77
CA SER A 161 19.35 -5.63 7.91
C SER A 161 19.32 -4.63 9.09
N LYS A 162 18.20 -3.93 9.29
CA LYS A 162 18.03 -3.02 10.44
C LYS A 162 18.00 -3.77 11.77
N LEU A 163 17.30 -4.93 11.82
CA LEU A 163 17.26 -5.79 13.00
C LEU A 163 18.64 -6.32 13.36
N ASP A 164 19.47 -6.68 12.37
CA ASP A 164 20.85 -7.08 12.59
C ASP A 164 21.71 -5.92 13.15
N GLY A 165 21.51 -4.71 12.63
CA GLY A 165 22.16 -3.51 13.18
C GLY A 165 21.76 -3.24 14.65
N MET A 166 20.49 -3.47 15.00
CA MET A 166 20.02 -3.30 16.38
C MET A 166 20.69 -4.28 17.35
N LEU A 167 21.05 -5.49 16.92
CA LEU A 167 21.80 -6.44 17.78
C LEU A 167 23.16 -5.88 18.19
N THR A 168 23.84 -5.15 17.32
CA THR A 168 25.12 -4.50 17.68
C THR A 168 24.96 -3.43 18.76
N HIS A 169 23.85 -2.71 18.74
CA HIS A 169 23.51 -1.75 19.80
C HIS A 169 23.20 -2.44 21.14
N VAL A 170 22.48 -3.57 21.10
CA VAL A 170 22.21 -4.40 22.29
C VAL A 170 23.50 -4.95 22.87
N ASP A 171 24.43 -5.44 22.03
CA ASP A 171 25.75 -5.91 22.46
C ASP A 171 26.56 -4.79 23.11
N PHE A 172 26.60 -3.61 22.49
CA PHE A 172 27.28 -2.44 23.07
C PHE A 172 26.78 -2.10 24.47
N ILE A 173 25.45 -2.04 24.67
CA ILE A 173 24.87 -1.72 25.99
C ILE A 173 25.23 -2.84 26.99
N THR A 174 25.19 -4.12 26.57
CA THR A 174 25.53 -5.25 27.41
C THR A 174 26.98 -5.17 27.90
N GLU A 175 27.91 -4.80 27.02
CA GLU A 175 29.34 -4.66 27.36
C GLU A 175 29.61 -3.40 28.22
N ARG A 176 28.92 -2.31 27.97
CA ARG A 176 29.11 -1.03 28.68
C ARG A 176 28.53 -1.03 30.09
N SER A 177 27.42 -1.72 30.34
CA SER A 177 26.71 -1.72 31.63
C SER A 177 27.58 -2.08 32.83
N PRO A 178 28.40 -3.16 32.84
CA PRO A 178 29.26 -3.46 33.96
C PRO A 178 30.39 -2.43 34.17
N ILE A 179 30.87 -1.80 33.09
CA ILE A 179 31.92 -0.75 33.14
C ILE A 179 31.42 0.47 33.90
N ILE A 180 30.18 0.88 33.68
CA ILE A 180 29.56 2.03 34.35
C ILE A 180 29.50 1.81 35.86
N ILE A 181 29.18 0.59 36.31
CA ILE A 181 29.14 0.29 37.74
C ILE A 181 30.54 0.41 38.35
N ALA A 182 31.58 -0.06 37.66
CA ALA A 182 32.97 0.07 38.10
C ALA A 182 33.44 1.55 38.13
N GLU A 183 33.09 2.32 37.10
CA GLU A 183 33.37 3.76 37.01
C GLU A 183 32.67 4.53 38.15
N TYR A 184 31.39 4.21 38.44
CA TYR A 184 30.61 4.81 39.50
C TYR A 184 31.28 4.51 40.88
N ARG A 185 31.67 3.27 41.13
CA ARG A 185 32.38 2.88 42.36
C ARG A 185 33.66 3.69 42.54
N LYS A 186 34.51 3.74 41.53
CA LYS A 186 35.76 4.48 41.55
C LYS A 186 35.53 5.99 41.84
N ARG A 187 34.59 6.59 41.16
CA ARG A 187 34.23 8.03 41.37
C ARG A 187 33.71 8.28 42.77
N LEU A 188 32.94 7.34 43.35
CA LEU A 188 32.42 7.46 44.69
C LEU A 188 33.56 7.35 45.73
N GLU A 189 34.46 6.40 45.54
CA GLU A 189 35.66 6.24 46.41
C GLU A 189 36.55 7.50 46.39
N GLU A 190 36.84 8.04 45.20
CA GLU A 190 37.63 9.28 45.05
C GLU A 190 36.96 10.46 45.74
N LYS A 191 35.66 10.65 45.54
CA LYS A 191 34.90 11.74 46.14
C LYS A 191 34.78 11.66 47.66
N VAL A 192 34.60 10.43 48.19
CA VAL A 192 34.58 10.21 49.65
C VAL A 192 35.95 10.47 50.24
N LYS A 193 37.04 10.05 49.58
CA LYS A 193 38.40 10.32 49.99
C LYS A 193 38.73 11.83 50.04
N GLU A 194 38.28 12.56 49.04
CA GLU A 194 38.43 14.03 48.97
C GLU A 194 37.71 14.73 50.15
N LEU A 195 36.50 14.26 50.52
CA LEU A 195 35.66 14.87 51.55
C LEU A 195 36.07 14.52 52.99
N LEU A 196 36.72 13.38 53.23
CA LEU A 196 37.04 12.89 54.58
C LEU A 196 38.45 13.23 55.05
N GLU A 197 39.25 13.89 54.22
CA GLU A 197 40.65 14.27 54.50
C GLU A 197 41.52 13.12 55.05
N ASP A 198 41.46 12.72 56.31
CA ASP A 198 42.23 11.63 56.92
C ASP A 198 41.36 10.61 57.67
N ASN A 199 40.03 10.67 57.59
CA ASN A 199 39.15 9.71 58.24
C ASN A 199 39.01 8.41 57.44
N LYS A 200 38.87 7.28 58.14
CA LYS A 200 38.67 5.97 57.52
C LYS A 200 37.39 5.92 56.75
N ILE A 201 37.50 5.53 55.48
CA ILE A 201 36.36 5.26 54.60
C ILE A 201 35.63 4.01 55.14
N ASP A 202 34.29 4.13 55.31
CA ASP A 202 33.46 2.94 55.60
C ASP A 202 33.14 2.23 54.28
N GLU A 203 33.91 1.17 53.97
CA GLU A 203 33.76 0.38 52.75
C GLU A 203 32.36 -0.23 52.61
N ASN A 204 31.69 -0.57 53.74
CA ASN A 204 30.32 -1.14 53.67
C ASN A 204 29.31 -0.10 53.18
N ARG A 205 29.47 1.18 53.47
CA ARG A 205 28.63 2.25 52.97
C ARG A 205 28.82 2.43 51.46
N ILE A 206 30.07 2.42 50.99
CA ILE A 206 30.36 2.52 49.56
C ILE A 206 29.75 1.30 48.83
N LEU A 207 29.95 0.10 49.37
CA LEU A 207 29.39 -1.11 48.78
C LEU A 207 27.86 -1.04 48.71
N THR A 208 27.18 -0.55 49.73
CA THR A 208 25.73 -0.36 49.77
C THR A 208 25.25 0.57 48.64
N GLU A 209 25.91 1.74 48.54
CA GLU A 209 25.54 2.72 47.49
C GLU A 209 25.79 2.20 46.07
N VAL A 210 26.91 1.49 45.86
CA VAL A 210 27.20 0.87 44.56
C VAL A 210 26.19 -0.22 44.23
N THR A 211 25.75 -1.01 45.22
CA THR A 211 24.72 -2.04 45.02
C THR A 211 23.38 -1.41 44.66
N ILE A 212 22.96 -0.35 45.33
CA ILE A 212 21.73 0.41 45.02
C ILE A 212 21.80 1.03 43.62
N PHE A 213 22.97 1.56 43.25
CA PHE A 213 23.17 2.11 41.90
C PHE A 213 23.10 1.01 40.83
N ALA A 214 23.78 -0.14 41.05
CA ALA A 214 23.77 -1.28 40.13
C ALA A 214 22.36 -1.81 39.92
N ASP A 215 21.57 -1.95 41.01
CA ASP A 215 20.18 -2.43 40.92
C ASP A 215 19.30 -1.47 40.11
N LYS A 216 19.43 -0.15 40.36
CA LYS A 216 18.67 0.88 39.61
C LYS A 216 19.05 0.95 38.11
N SER A 217 20.30 0.68 37.78
CA SER A 217 20.85 0.78 36.43
C SER A 217 20.87 -0.57 35.71
N CYS A 218 20.36 -1.64 36.33
CA CYS A 218 20.31 -2.97 35.75
C CYS A 218 19.31 -2.99 34.58
N VAL A 219 19.81 -3.33 33.39
CA VAL A 219 19.04 -3.40 32.13
C VAL A 219 19.09 -4.80 31.48
N ASP A 220 19.64 -5.78 32.20
CA ASP A 220 19.90 -7.12 31.66
C ASP A 220 18.63 -7.81 31.18
N GLU A 221 17.54 -7.70 31.91
CA GLU A 221 16.26 -8.31 31.55
C GLU A 221 15.68 -7.67 30.28
N GLU A 222 15.75 -6.35 30.18
CA GLU A 222 15.29 -5.59 29.02
C GLU A 222 16.10 -5.96 27.75
N LEU A 223 17.41 -6.11 27.89
CA LEU A 223 18.29 -6.48 26.78
C LEU A 223 18.03 -7.92 26.30
N VAL A 224 17.85 -8.87 27.23
CA VAL A 224 17.49 -10.24 26.89
C VAL A 224 16.15 -10.32 26.18
N ARG A 225 15.14 -9.58 26.66
CA ARG A 225 13.82 -9.50 26.03
C ARG A 225 13.91 -8.85 24.65
N LEU A 226 14.64 -7.73 24.56
CA LEU A 226 14.81 -7.00 23.28
C LEU A 226 15.48 -7.90 22.23
N ARG A 227 16.52 -8.64 22.59
CA ARG A 227 17.18 -9.63 21.73
C ARG A 227 16.21 -10.72 21.27
N SER A 228 15.42 -11.27 22.18
CA SER A 228 14.41 -12.28 21.87
C SER A 228 13.35 -11.74 20.89
N HIS A 229 12.90 -10.51 21.08
CA HIS A 229 11.94 -9.87 20.19
C HIS A 229 12.51 -9.59 18.79
N ILE A 230 13.78 -9.18 18.70
CA ILE A 230 14.48 -8.99 17.43
C ILE A 230 14.53 -10.32 16.65
N GLU A 231 14.98 -11.40 17.29
CA GLU A 231 15.05 -12.71 16.63
C GLU A 231 13.66 -13.24 16.22
N THR A 232 12.65 -13.11 17.09
CA THR A 232 11.26 -13.49 16.78
C THR A 232 10.71 -12.68 15.60
N THR A 233 11.08 -11.40 15.49
CA THR A 233 10.70 -10.55 14.34
C THR A 233 11.33 -11.07 13.06
N LYS A 234 12.62 -11.39 13.06
CA LYS A 234 13.35 -11.97 11.91
C LYS A 234 12.73 -13.29 11.46
N GLU A 235 12.51 -14.21 12.40
CA GLU A 235 11.86 -15.50 12.11
C GLU A 235 10.46 -15.33 11.50
N THR A 236 9.66 -14.38 12.05
CA THR A 236 8.31 -14.09 11.55
C THR A 236 8.35 -13.50 10.14
N LEU A 237 9.32 -12.61 9.83
CA LEU A 237 9.54 -12.07 8.49
C LEU A 237 9.96 -13.15 7.48
N ILE A 238 10.80 -14.09 7.90
CA ILE A 238 11.26 -15.22 7.06
C ILE A 238 10.12 -16.18 6.78
N ALA A 239 9.31 -16.52 7.79
CA ALA A 239 8.16 -17.40 7.64
C ALA A 239 7.12 -16.83 6.67
N GLY A 240 6.94 -15.51 6.68
CA GLY A 240 6.00 -14.81 5.78
C GLY A 240 4.53 -15.10 6.10
N GLY A 241 3.65 -14.72 5.15
CA GLY A 241 2.20 -14.81 5.30
C GLY A 241 1.61 -13.54 5.91
N SER A 242 0.37 -13.58 6.40
CA SER A 242 -0.31 -12.43 6.99
C SER A 242 0.23 -12.14 8.40
N VAL A 243 1.43 -11.59 8.47
CA VAL A 243 2.19 -11.41 9.72
C VAL A 243 2.16 -9.99 10.29
N GLY A 244 1.62 -9.01 9.56
CA GLY A 244 1.70 -7.60 9.93
C GLY A 244 1.22 -7.27 11.34
N ARG A 245 0.09 -7.85 11.81
CA ARG A 245 -0.42 -7.62 13.18
C ARG A 245 0.50 -8.19 14.26
N LYS A 246 1.07 -9.38 14.01
CA LYS A 246 2.01 -10.01 14.94
C LYS A 246 3.28 -9.18 15.05
N LEU A 247 3.81 -8.72 13.92
CA LEU A 247 4.99 -7.87 13.86
C LEU A 247 4.78 -6.52 14.53
N ASP A 248 3.62 -5.86 14.32
CA ASP A 248 3.31 -4.59 14.99
C ASP A 248 3.27 -4.76 16.52
N PHE A 249 2.70 -5.86 17.03
CA PHE A 249 2.73 -6.17 18.45
C PHE A 249 4.16 -6.35 18.97
N ILE A 250 5.00 -7.14 18.26
CA ILE A 250 6.39 -7.36 18.68
C ILE A 250 7.17 -6.04 18.65
N ALA A 251 6.95 -5.18 17.65
CA ALA A 251 7.59 -3.86 17.57
C ALA A 251 7.20 -2.95 18.75
N GLN A 252 5.95 -3.03 19.23
CA GLN A 252 5.52 -2.32 20.44
C GLN A 252 6.24 -2.82 21.69
N GLU A 253 6.43 -4.14 21.83
CA GLU A 253 7.20 -4.70 22.95
C GLU A 253 8.67 -4.29 22.85
N MET A 254 9.31 -4.35 21.67
CA MET A 254 10.67 -3.82 21.47
C MET A 254 10.79 -2.35 21.90
N ASN A 255 9.84 -1.52 21.55
CA ASN A 255 9.83 -0.10 21.94
C ASN A 255 9.69 0.06 23.47
N ARG A 256 8.91 -0.80 24.13
CA ARG A 256 8.78 -0.83 25.58
C ARG A 256 10.11 -1.16 26.24
N GLU A 257 10.81 -2.20 25.81
CA GLU A 257 12.11 -2.59 26.37
C GLU A 257 13.17 -1.51 26.15
N ALA A 258 13.22 -0.91 24.95
CA ALA A 258 14.12 0.21 24.66
C ALA A 258 13.82 1.46 25.51
N ASN A 259 12.55 1.78 25.78
CA ASN A 259 12.14 2.87 26.67
C ASN A 259 12.59 2.60 28.11
N THR A 260 12.43 1.37 28.61
CA THR A 260 12.85 1.00 29.97
C THR A 260 14.37 1.08 30.09
N THR A 261 15.11 0.59 29.08
CA THR A 261 16.57 0.72 29.01
C THR A 261 17.01 2.18 29.09
N LEU A 262 16.39 3.07 28.30
CA LEU A 262 16.68 4.48 28.31
C LEU A 262 16.38 5.13 29.70
N SER A 263 15.26 4.76 30.32
CA SER A 263 14.85 5.33 31.61
C SER A 263 15.73 4.90 32.80
N LYS A 264 16.35 3.71 32.70
CA LYS A 264 17.30 3.18 33.70
C LYS A 264 18.75 3.64 33.46
N SER A 265 19.03 4.20 32.26
CA SER A 265 20.37 4.64 31.89
C SER A 265 20.79 5.88 32.68
N ASN A 266 21.99 5.81 33.27
CA ASN A 266 22.69 6.94 33.92
C ASN A 266 24.00 7.28 33.17
N ASP A 267 24.20 6.74 31.97
CA ASP A 267 25.35 6.93 31.11
C ASP A 267 24.93 7.56 29.78
N LEU A 268 25.70 8.52 29.29
CA LEU A 268 25.36 9.28 28.08
C LEU A 268 25.46 8.41 26.84
N GLU A 269 26.47 7.49 26.80
CA GLU A 269 26.68 6.62 25.65
C GLU A 269 25.52 5.61 25.53
N ILE A 270 25.14 4.96 26.65
CA ILE A 270 23.97 4.05 26.67
C ILE A 270 22.69 4.83 26.29
N SER A 271 22.49 6.05 26.81
CA SER A 271 21.31 6.84 26.49
C SER A 271 21.22 7.15 24.98
N ASN A 272 22.34 7.53 24.35
CA ASN A 272 22.38 7.79 22.91
C ASN A 272 22.05 6.53 22.10
N VAL A 273 22.67 5.39 22.42
CA VAL A 273 22.42 4.12 21.75
C VAL A 273 20.97 3.63 21.94
N ALA A 274 20.39 3.83 23.15
CA ALA A 274 18.99 3.51 23.41
C ALA A 274 18.03 4.40 22.59
N ILE A 275 18.38 5.67 22.34
CA ILE A 275 17.61 6.56 21.45
C ILE A 275 17.72 6.08 19.99
N GLU A 276 18.90 5.64 19.55
CA GLU A 276 19.11 5.07 18.22
C GLU A 276 18.28 3.79 18.05
N LEU A 277 18.29 2.87 19.03
CA LEU A 277 17.44 1.69 19.06
C LEU A 277 15.95 2.03 18.88
N LYS A 278 15.46 3.01 19.64
CA LYS A 278 14.05 3.48 19.50
C LYS A 278 13.76 4.01 18.11
N THR A 279 14.69 4.75 17.54
CA THR A 279 14.53 5.30 16.18
C THR A 279 14.45 4.19 15.14
N GLU A 280 15.31 3.17 15.24
CA GLU A 280 15.27 2.03 14.31
C GLU A 280 14.00 1.17 14.51
N ILE A 281 13.56 0.97 15.76
CA ILE A 281 12.29 0.27 16.04
C ILE A 281 11.10 1.00 15.38
N GLU A 282 11.04 2.32 15.47
CA GLU A 282 9.93 3.08 14.86
C GLU A 282 9.98 3.03 13.33
N LYS A 283 11.16 3.10 12.70
CA LYS A 283 11.33 2.90 11.26
C LYS A 283 10.86 1.51 10.82
N ILE A 284 11.22 0.46 11.57
CA ILE A 284 10.76 -0.91 11.30
C ILE A 284 9.24 -0.99 11.43
N ARG A 285 8.66 -0.38 12.46
CA ARG A 285 7.22 -0.36 12.69
C ARG A 285 6.45 0.33 11.57
N GLU A 286 6.95 1.44 11.05
CA GLU A 286 6.36 2.10 9.87
C GLU A 286 6.38 1.19 8.64
N GLN A 287 7.45 0.42 8.45
CA GLN A 287 7.54 -0.53 7.34
C GLN A 287 6.63 -1.75 7.52
N ILE A 288 6.46 -2.25 8.74
CA ILE A 288 5.50 -3.31 9.07
C ILE A 288 4.08 -2.93 8.66
N GLN A 289 3.70 -1.66 8.74
CA GLN A 289 2.38 -1.20 8.31
C GLN A 289 2.17 -1.31 6.79
N ASN A 290 3.23 -1.44 6.02
CA ASN A 290 3.18 -1.54 4.56
C ASN A 290 3.28 -2.98 4.04
N ILE A 291 3.27 -3.98 4.91
CA ILE A 291 3.34 -5.40 4.52
C ILE A 291 2.06 -6.16 4.84
N GLU A 292 1.79 -7.19 4.01
CA GLU A 292 0.64 -8.10 4.07
C GLU A 292 1.10 -9.56 4.05
#